data_108b4fdb614ba090f8342333c19c7d15
#
_entry.id   108b4fdb614ba090f8342333c19c7d15
#
_cell.length_a   1.000
_cell.length_b   1.000
_cell.length_c   1.000
_cell.angle_alpha   90.00
_cell.angle_beta   90.00
_cell.angle_gamma   90.00
#
_symmetry.space_group_name_H-M   'P 1'
#
loop_
_entity.id
_entity.type
_entity.pdbx_description
1 polymer ?
#
loop_
_entity_poly.entity_id
_entity_poly.type
_entity_poly.pdbx_seq_one_letter_code
_entity_poly.pdbx_strand_id
1 'polypeptide(L)'
;MSYVFNHLDLIQEALKRSPFGLITDVDGTISQTAPTPQQAKISPLCHYYLSNLCNHLALVATISGRPAIEIKNMIKIDGMVYIGNHGLERWIEGHSEFQKDAQDYSRLIKTVIKELTPLLSIEGISIENKGVTATIHYRLCREPQLAEIEILNAVEALSQAGRLRIIRGRMAVDLLPPVEVNKGTATLDLIQEYNLQGGIYLGDDLTDVDAFKAIRAASHDLDFRGFAIGIISQEMPEKLVAEADFTLNGVSDVEDFLRWMSQDALQAS
;
A
#
# COMPACT_ATOMS: atom_id res chain seq x y z
N MET A 1 -9.10 -18.18 -10.16
CA MET A 1 -9.26 -17.03 -9.27
C MET A 1 -10.71 -16.76 -9.03
N SER A 2 -11.05 -16.45 -7.81
CA SER A 2 -12.44 -16.23 -7.45
C SER A 2 -12.72 -14.73 -7.37
N TYR A 3 -13.63 -14.28 -8.23
CA TYR A 3 -14.13 -12.90 -8.20
C TYR A 3 -14.96 -12.68 -6.92
N VAL A 4 -14.64 -11.65 -6.13
CA VAL A 4 -15.18 -11.48 -4.77
C VAL A 4 -16.70 -11.42 -4.73
N PHE A 5 -17.36 -10.83 -5.74
CA PHE A 5 -18.81 -10.74 -5.80
C PHE A 5 -19.53 -12.09 -5.94
N ASN A 6 -18.80 -13.16 -6.29
CA ASN A 6 -19.35 -14.52 -6.29
C ASN A 6 -19.24 -15.20 -4.91
N HIS A 7 -18.64 -14.51 -3.91
CA HIS A 7 -18.33 -15.07 -2.60
C HIS A 7 -18.62 -14.06 -1.47
N LEU A 8 -19.60 -13.19 -1.67
CA LEU A 8 -19.97 -12.18 -0.66
C LEU A 8 -20.48 -12.79 0.65
N ASP A 9 -21.02 -14.01 0.59
CA ASP A 9 -21.38 -14.80 1.76
C ASP A 9 -20.19 -15.04 2.71
N LEU A 10 -19.01 -15.37 2.17
CA LEU A 10 -17.80 -15.55 2.96
C LEU A 10 -17.32 -14.24 3.60
N ILE A 11 -17.40 -13.14 2.86
CA ILE A 11 -17.06 -11.81 3.37
C ILE A 11 -18.04 -11.41 4.49
N GLN A 12 -19.34 -11.65 4.30
CA GLN A 12 -20.36 -11.36 5.30
C GLN A 12 -20.15 -12.16 6.59
N GLU A 13 -19.75 -13.43 6.49
CA GLU A 13 -19.37 -14.24 7.66
C GLU A 13 -18.16 -13.68 8.41
N ALA A 14 -17.17 -13.14 7.69
CA ALA A 14 -16.02 -12.49 8.32
C ALA A 14 -16.42 -11.16 9.00
N LEU A 15 -17.32 -10.38 8.40
CA LEU A 15 -17.84 -9.13 8.97
C LEU A 15 -18.55 -9.32 10.32
N LYS A 16 -19.11 -10.49 10.58
CA LYS A 16 -19.71 -10.83 11.89
C LYS A 16 -18.68 -10.97 13.02
N ARG A 17 -17.39 -11.08 12.67
CA ARG A 17 -16.31 -11.15 13.65
C ARG A 17 -15.87 -9.75 14.03
N SER A 18 -16.26 -9.30 15.20
CA SER A 18 -15.95 -7.95 15.72
C SER A 18 -14.92 -8.06 16.85
N PRO A 19 -13.92 -7.18 16.92
CA PRO A 19 -13.66 -6.02 16.05
C PRO A 19 -13.21 -6.37 14.62
N PHE A 20 -13.74 -5.64 13.62
CA PHE A 20 -13.42 -5.86 12.21
C PHE A 20 -12.64 -4.67 11.62
N GLY A 21 -11.65 -4.97 10.77
CA GLY A 21 -10.80 -3.98 10.11
C GLY A 21 -10.83 -4.04 8.58
N LEU A 22 -10.81 -2.87 7.95
CA LEU A 22 -10.54 -2.72 6.53
C LEU A 22 -9.20 -2.00 6.33
N ILE A 23 -8.27 -2.66 5.66
CA ILE A 23 -6.96 -2.12 5.33
C ILE A 23 -6.83 -2.08 3.81
N THR A 24 -6.33 -0.99 3.26
CA THR A 24 -6.22 -0.82 1.81
C THR A 24 -4.91 -0.16 1.41
N ASP A 25 -4.36 -0.55 0.26
CA ASP A 25 -3.41 0.29 -0.45
C ASP A 25 -4.11 1.51 -1.06
N VAL A 26 -3.37 2.42 -1.67
CA VAL A 26 -3.88 3.68 -2.23
C VAL A 26 -3.85 3.68 -3.75
N ASP A 27 -2.65 3.65 -4.34
CA ASP A 27 -2.46 3.83 -5.78
C ASP A 27 -2.79 2.55 -6.55
N GLY A 28 -3.76 2.61 -7.46
CA GLY A 28 -4.24 1.45 -8.19
C GLY A 28 -5.35 0.67 -7.47
N THR A 29 -5.61 0.99 -6.19
CA THR A 29 -6.61 0.34 -5.35
C THR A 29 -7.82 1.27 -5.09
N ILE A 30 -7.66 2.37 -4.37
CA ILE A 30 -8.72 3.37 -4.11
C ILE A 30 -8.52 4.67 -4.90
N SER A 31 -7.43 4.75 -5.64
CA SER A 31 -7.05 5.83 -6.56
C SER A 31 -6.63 5.22 -7.89
N GLN A 32 -7.08 5.79 -9.00
CA GLN A 32 -6.58 5.39 -10.32
C GLN A 32 -5.07 5.63 -10.42
N THR A 33 -4.37 4.73 -11.10
CA THR A 33 -2.95 4.95 -11.44
C THR A 33 -2.83 6.22 -12.29
N ALA A 34 -1.92 7.12 -11.89
CA ALA A 34 -1.67 8.38 -12.58
C ALA A 34 -0.25 8.42 -13.19
N PRO A 35 -0.02 9.28 -14.21
CA PRO A 35 1.31 9.44 -14.81
C PRO A 35 2.37 9.88 -13.79
N THR A 36 1.99 10.72 -12.83
CA THR A 36 2.86 11.18 -11.73
C THR A 36 2.14 11.05 -10.38
N PRO A 37 2.89 10.86 -9.27
CA PRO A 37 2.29 10.75 -7.93
C PRO A 37 1.38 11.93 -7.56
N GLN A 38 1.75 13.15 -7.98
CA GLN A 38 1.02 14.39 -7.68
C GLN A 38 -0.34 14.49 -8.39
N GLN A 39 -0.52 13.74 -9.48
CA GLN A 39 -1.77 13.73 -10.26
C GLN A 39 -2.77 12.69 -9.75
N ALA A 40 -2.33 11.74 -8.93
CA ALA A 40 -3.21 10.73 -8.36
C ALA A 40 -4.23 11.36 -7.40
N LYS A 41 -5.45 10.85 -7.46
CA LYS A 41 -6.57 11.31 -6.61
C LYS A 41 -7.38 10.11 -6.18
N ILE A 42 -7.80 10.12 -4.92
CA ILE A 42 -8.76 9.13 -4.44
C ILE A 42 -10.05 9.22 -5.27
N SER A 43 -10.64 8.07 -5.58
CA SER A 43 -11.98 8.04 -6.17
C SER A 43 -12.99 8.71 -5.23
N PRO A 44 -13.86 9.60 -5.74
CA PRO A 44 -14.90 10.21 -4.92
C PRO A 44 -15.83 9.19 -4.24
N LEU A 45 -16.13 8.07 -4.90
CA LEU A 45 -16.95 7.00 -4.32
C LEU A 45 -16.20 6.22 -3.26
N CYS A 46 -14.93 5.88 -3.50
CA CYS A 46 -14.09 5.28 -2.47
C CYS A 46 -13.99 6.19 -1.23
N HIS A 47 -13.77 7.49 -1.42
CA HIS A 47 -13.74 8.46 -0.32
C HIS A 47 -15.04 8.44 0.49
N TYR A 48 -16.18 8.51 -0.19
CA TYR A 48 -17.49 8.52 0.46
C TYR A 48 -17.76 7.26 1.29
N TYR A 49 -17.52 6.08 0.70
CA TYR A 49 -17.78 4.82 1.40
C TYR A 49 -16.76 4.52 2.50
N LEU A 50 -15.48 4.85 2.31
CA LEU A 50 -14.47 4.72 3.37
C LEU A 50 -14.77 5.62 4.55
N SER A 51 -15.23 6.88 4.31
CA SER A 51 -15.66 7.78 5.38
C SER A 51 -16.85 7.21 6.17
N ASN A 52 -17.80 6.57 5.47
CA ASN A 52 -18.90 5.89 6.15
C ASN A 52 -18.41 4.68 6.97
N LEU A 53 -17.55 3.84 6.39
CA LEU A 53 -17.00 2.66 7.06
C LEU A 53 -16.19 3.00 8.31
N CYS A 54 -15.50 4.15 8.36
CA CYS A 54 -14.82 4.64 9.57
C CYS A 54 -15.76 4.82 10.78
N ASN A 55 -17.05 5.03 10.55
CA ASN A 55 -18.03 5.17 11.65
C ASN A 55 -18.58 3.81 12.13
N HIS A 56 -18.32 2.72 11.44
CA HIS A 56 -18.93 1.42 11.70
C HIS A 56 -17.90 0.31 12.02
N LEU A 57 -16.71 0.40 11.44
CA LEU A 57 -15.64 -0.58 11.65
C LEU A 57 -14.72 -0.14 12.78
N ALA A 58 -14.11 -1.11 13.45
CA ALA A 58 -13.10 -0.84 14.47
C ALA A 58 -11.84 -0.20 13.90
N LEU A 59 -11.52 -0.50 12.64
CA LEU A 59 -10.38 0.04 11.93
C LEU A 59 -10.70 0.24 10.44
N VAL A 60 -10.39 1.44 9.93
CA VAL A 60 -10.16 1.67 8.50
C VAL A 60 -8.77 2.29 8.36
N ALA A 61 -7.90 1.65 7.58
CA ALA A 61 -6.51 2.06 7.45
C ALA A 61 -6.02 2.02 6.00
N THR A 62 -5.03 2.86 5.69
CA THR A 62 -4.22 2.73 4.46
C THR A 62 -2.79 2.36 4.79
N ILE A 63 -2.18 1.52 3.95
CA ILE A 63 -0.73 1.25 3.97
C ILE A 63 -0.19 1.45 2.56
N SER A 64 0.66 2.45 2.35
CA SER A 64 1.14 2.84 1.01
C SER A 64 2.64 3.11 0.99
N GLY A 65 3.24 3.10 -0.20
CA GLY A 65 4.59 3.57 -0.44
C GLY A 65 4.76 5.09 -0.39
N ARG A 66 3.66 5.85 -0.34
CA ARG A 66 3.68 7.31 -0.15
C ARG A 66 4.04 7.70 1.27
N PRO A 67 4.58 8.91 1.51
CA PRO A 67 4.65 9.49 2.86
C PRO A 67 3.27 9.59 3.51
N ALA A 68 3.15 9.31 4.81
CA ALA A 68 1.87 9.28 5.52
C ALA A 68 1.13 10.63 5.46
N ILE A 69 1.86 11.76 5.52
CA ILE A 69 1.29 13.10 5.38
C ILE A 69 0.67 13.32 3.99
N GLU A 70 1.26 12.78 2.93
CA GLU A 70 0.71 12.90 1.57
C GLU A 70 -0.57 12.10 1.42
N ILE A 71 -0.61 10.87 1.94
CA ILE A 71 -1.81 10.04 1.98
C ILE A 71 -2.93 10.77 2.72
N LYS A 72 -2.64 11.27 3.92
CA LYS A 72 -3.58 12.03 4.74
C LYS A 72 -4.12 13.26 4.03
N ASN A 73 -3.26 14.03 3.34
CA ASN A 73 -3.66 15.20 2.59
C ASN A 73 -4.47 14.88 1.33
N MET A 74 -4.24 13.71 0.72
CA MET A 74 -4.98 13.21 -0.44
C MET A 74 -6.37 12.71 -0.06
N ILE A 75 -6.46 11.96 1.06
CA ILE A 75 -7.69 11.26 1.47
C ILE A 75 -8.56 12.13 2.39
N LYS A 76 -8.01 12.71 3.46
CA LYS A 76 -8.70 13.63 4.40
C LYS A 76 -9.97 13.03 5.05
N ILE A 77 -9.91 11.79 5.48
CA ILE A 77 -10.99 11.14 6.26
C ILE A 77 -10.56 11.13 7.72
N ASP A 78 -11.40 11.66 8.61
CA ASP A 78 -11.18 11.60 10.04
C ASP A 78 -11.45 10.19 10.58
N GLY A 79 -10.68 9.77 11.58
CA GLY A 79 -10.77 8.41 12.14
C GLY A 79 -10.04 7.32 11.33
N MET A 80 -9.56 7.63 10.13
CA MET A 80 -8.77 6.70 9.33
C MET A 80 -7.29 6.69 9.76
N VAL A 81 -6.68 5.52 9.79
CA VAL A 81 -5.24 5.36 10.07
C VAL A 81 -4.45 5.44 8.77
N TYR A 82 -3.38 6.24 8.78
CA TYR A 82 -2.52 6.45 7.62
C TYR A 82 -1.12 5.94 7.89
N ILE A 83 -0.70 4.88 7.19
CA ILE A 83 0.64 4.31 7.24
C ILE A 83 1.32 4.54 5.91
N GLY A 84 2.48 5.20 5.94
CA GLY A 84 3.27 5.57 4.78
C GLY A 84 4.60 4.82 4.70
N ASN A 85 5.36 5.11 3.62
CA ASN A 85 6.69 4.59 3.41
C ASN A 85 6.78 3.06 3.59
N HIS A 86 5.78 2.30 3.07
CA HIS A 86 5.69 0.83 3.14
C HIS A 86 5.62 0.27 4.57
N GLY A 87 5.06 1.01 5.55
CA GLY A 87 4.98 0.60 6.95
C GLY A 87 5.95 1.34 7.88
N LEU A 88 6.90 2.09 7.33
CA LEU A 88 7.95 2.78 8.10
C LEU A 88 7.47 4.06 8.79
N GLU A 89 6.32 4.59 8.41
CA GLU A 89 5.80 5.89 8.86
C GLU A 89 4.31 5.78 9.15
N ARG A 90 3.87 6.39 10.25
CA ARG A 90 2.46 6.51 10.62
C ARG A 90 2.13 7.98 10.92
N TRP A 91 0.98 8.45 10.46
CA TRP A 91 0.47 9.77 10.83
C TRP A 91 -0.33 9.67 12.13
N ILE A 92 0.13 10.37 13.18
CA ILE A 92 -0.47 10.37 14.51
C ILE A 92 -0.57 11.82 15.00
N GLU A 93 -1.75 12.26 15.43
CA GLU A 93 -1.99 13.53 16.12
C GLU A 93 -1.33 14.77 15.47
N GLY A 94 -1.30 14.81 14.15
CA GLY A 94 -0.79 15.98 13.42
C GLY A 94 0.68 15.91 13.01
N HIS A 95 1.38 14.81 13.28
CA HIS A 95 2.77 14.61 12.86
C HIS A 95 3.03 13.17 12.39
N SER A 96 4.15 12.99 11.70
CA SER A 96 4.62 11.67 11.29
C SER A 96 5.49 11.05 12.38
N GLU A 97 5.14 9.82 12.78
CA GLU A 97 5.99 8.95 13.59
C GLU A 97 6.63 7.88 12.70
N PHE A 98 7.91 7.63 12.93
CA PHE A 98 8.67 6.65 12.17
C PHE A 98 8.99 5.43 13.03
N GLN A 99 9.02 4.27 12.38
CA GLN A 99 9.52 3.05 13.00
C GLN A 99 10.96 3.27 13.49
N LYS A 100 11.28 2.58 14.61
CA LYS A 100 12.59 2.66 15.24
C LYS A 100 13.69 2.45 14.20
N ASP A 101 14.75 3.24 14.30
CA ASP A 101 15.94 3.22 13.45
C ASP A 101 15.71 3.70 11.99
N ALA A 102 14.46 3.88 11.52
CA ALA A 102 14.20 4.35 10.16
C ALA A 102 14.68 5.80 9.92
N GLN A 103 14.55 6.68 10.91
CA GLN A 103 15.00 8.08 10.81
C GLN A 103 16.50 8.22 10.61
N ASP A 104 17.30 7.30 11.13
CA ASP A 104 18.77 7.32 11.02
C ASP A 104 19.22 7.20 9.56
N TYR A 105 18.38 6.64 8.69
CA TYR A 105 18.67 6.48 7.27
C TYR A 105 18.36 7.72 6.43
N SER A 106 17.72 8.75 6.97
CA SER A 106 17.38 9.98 6.22
C SER A 106 18.64 10.66 5.61
N ARG A 107 19.77 10.63 6.31
CA ARG A 107 21.03 11.18 5.78
C ARG A 107 21.59 10.32 4.64
N LEU A 108 21.51 8.99 4.79
CA LEU A 108 21.97 8.04 3.76
C LEU A 108 21.12 8.21 2.49
N ILE A 109 19.79 8.26 2.61
CA ILE A 109 18.87 8.49 1.49
C ILE A 109 19.23 9.79 0.74
N LYS A 110 19.42 10.91 1.46
CA LYS A 110 19.82 12.18 0.85
C LYS A 110 21.17 12.08 0.11
N THR A 111 22.12 11.36 0.66
CA THR A 111 23.43 11.16 0.03
C THR A 111 23.29 10.33 -1.24
N VAL A 112 22.57 9.20 -1.18
CA VAL A 112 22.35 8.33 -2.33
C VAL A 112 21.61 9.07 -3.45
N ILE A 113 20.57 9.84 -3.14
CA ILE A 113 19.86 10.68 -4.13
C ILE A 113 20.84 11.65 -4.82
N LYS A 114 21.69 12.34 -4.03
CA LYS A 114 22.68 13.28 -4.58
C LYS A 114 23.65 12.62 -5.55
N GLU A 115 24.08 11.40 -5.24
CA GLU A 115 24.99 10.62 -6.07
C GLU A 115 24.30 10.02 -7.30
N LEU A 116 23.03 9.59 -7.19
CA LEU A 116 22.25 9.04 -8.30
C LEU A 116 21.83 10.09 -9.32
N THR A 117 21.49 11.29 -8.88
CA THR A 117 20.94 12.34 -9.76
C THR A 117 21.78 12.60 -11.02
N PRO A 118 23.11 12.76 -10.96
CA PRO A 118 23.94 12.93 -12.15
C PRO A 118 24.07 11.68 -13.02
N LEU A 119 23.86 10.47 -12.46
CA LEU A 119 23.97 9.21 -13.17
C LEU A 119 22.69 8.87 -13.95
N LEU A 120 21.56 9.37 -13.52
CA LEU A 120 20.23 9.08 -14.09
C LEU A 120 19.68 10.28 -14.87
N SER A 121 20.46 10.80 -15.81
CA SER A 121 20.08 11.94 -16.67
C SER A 121 19.22 11.50 -17.88
N ILE A 122 18.34 10.51 -17.70
CA ILE A 122 17.44 10.00 -18.74
C ILE A 122 16.14 10.80 -18.69
N GLU A 123 15.67 11.26 -19.85
CA GLU A 123 14.39 11.95 -19.95
C GLU A 123 13.24 11.04 -19.49
N GLY A 124 12.40 11.58 -18.59
CA GLY A 124 11.27 10.85 -18.00
C GLY A 124 11.60 10.16 -16.67
N ILE A 125 12.87 10.13 -16.22
CA ILE A 125 13.22 9.74 -14.86
C ILE A 125 12.99 10.91 -13.90
N SER A 126 12.41 10.59 -12.74
CA SER A 126 12.35 11.52 -11.60
C SER A 126 12.67 10.81 -10.29
N ILE A 127 13.46 11.43 -9.43
CA ILE A 127 13.81 10.90 -8.10
C ILE A 127 13.04 11.67 -7.05
N GLU A 128 12.23 10.94 -6.29
CA GLU A 128 11.43 11.46 -5.19
C GLU A 128 12.09 11.15 -3.85
N ASN A 129 12.34 12.18 -3.04
CA ASN A 129 12.82 12.02 -1.67
C ASN A 129 11.63 12.00 -0.71
N LYS A 130 11.38 10.86 -0.07
CA LYS A 130 10.29 10.66 0.90
C LYS A 130 10.77 10.72 2.36
N GLY A 131 11.94 11.29 2.60
CA GLY A 131 12.54 11.43 3.92
C GLY A 131 13.40 10.24 4.32
N VAL A 132 12.80 9.14 4.73
CA VAL A 132 13.46 7.89 5.13
C VAL A 132 13.57 6.86 3.99
N THR A 133 12.89 7.11 2.88
CA THR A 133 12.93 6.32 1.64
C THR A 133 13.13 7.24 0.44
N ALA A 134 13.41 6.66 -0.72
CA ALA A 134 13.37 7.37 -2.00
C ALA A 134 12.73 6.47 -3.07
N THR A 135 12.08 7.09 -4.06
CA THR A 135 11.54 6.39 -5.21
C THR A 135 12.10 6.99 -6.49
N ILE A 136 12.53 6.14 -7.40
CA ILE A 136 12.98 6.51 -8.75
C ILE A 136 11.88 6.12 -9.71
N HIS A 137 11.11 7.09 -10.21
CA HIS A 137 10.04 6.88 -11.16
C HIS A 137 10.58 6.90 -12.60
N TYR A 138 10.11 5.96 -13.43
CA TYR A 138 10.50 5.85 -14.84
C TYR A 138 9.32 5.63 -15.79
N ARG A 139 8.08 5.84 -15.32
CA ARG A 139 6.85 5.68 -16.11
C ARG A 139 6.81 6.58 -17.35
N LEU A 140 7.42 7.76 -17.27
CA LEU A 140 7.44 8.74 -18.34
C LEU A 140 8.62 8.57 -19.32
N CYS A 141 9.46 7.56 -19.12
CA CYS A 141 10.55 7.26 -20.05
C CYS A 141 10.01 6.68 -21.35
N ARG A 142 10.67 6.99 -22.45
CA ARG A 142 10.33 6.45 -23.76
C ARG A 142 10.47 4.92 -23.82
N GLU A 143 11.48 4.38 -23.12
CA GLU A 143 11.80 2.96 -23.03
C GLU A 143 11.93 2.54 -21.57
N PRO A 144 10.78 2.31 -20.86
CA PRO A 144 10.79 2.08 -19.42
C PRO A 144 11.62 0.87 -18.97
N GLN A 145 11.64 -0.22 -19.76
CA GLN A 145 12.41 -1.43 -19.44
C GLN A 145 13.93 -1.18 -19.46
N LEU A 146 14.41 -0.38 -20.40
CA LEU A 146 15.82 0.02 -20.44
C LEU A 146 16.13 1.00 -19.30
N ALA A 147 15.23 1.94 -19.03
CA ALA A 147 15.38 2.86 -17.91
C ALA A 147 15.49 2.11 -16.56
N GLU A 148 14.67 1.07 -16.34
CA GLU A 148 14.78 0.23 -15.14
C GLU A 148 16.16 -0.43 -15.01
N ILE A 149 16.68 -1.00 -16.09
CA ILE A 149 18.01 -1.64 -16.10
C ILE A 149 19.10 -0.61 -15.74
N GLU A 150 19.05 0.58 -16.33
CA GLU A 150 20.03 1.64 -16.05
C GLU A 150 19.94 2.15 -14.61
N ILE A 151 18.71 2.28 -14.07
CA ILE A 151 18.48 2.63 -12.67
C ILE A 151 19.12 1.59 -11.75
N LEU A 152 18.86 0.31 -11.97
CA LEU A 152 19.41 -0.76 -11.14
C LEU A 152 20.95 -0.80 -11.20
N ASN A 153 21.53 -0.67 -12.39
CA ASN A 153 22.98 -0.61 -12.57
C ASN A 153 23.59 0.60 -11.85
N ALA A 154 22.95 1.78 -11.94
CA ALA A 154 23.42 2.98 -11.26
C ALA A 154 23.34 2.82 -9.73
N VAL A 155 22.28 2.21 -9.21
CA VAL A 155 22.12 1.93 -7.77
C VAL A 155 23.18 0.92 -7.30
N GLU A 156 23.42 -0.16 -8.04
CA GLU A 156 24.42 -1.17 -7.69
C GLU A 156 25.85 -0.61 -7.70
N ALA A 157 26.14 0.34 -8.58
CA ALA A 157 27.45 0.98 -8.66
C ALA A 157 27.78 1.86 -7.43
N LEU A 158 26.76 2.29 -6.67
CA LEU A 158 26.96 3.10 -5.48
C LEU A 158 27.21 2.23 -4.24
N SER A 159 28.42 2.33 -3.68
CA SER A 159 28.79 1.56 -2.48
C SER A 159 27.87 1.81 -1.27
N GLN A 160 27.29 2.99 -1.18
CA GLN A 160 26.36 3.35 -0.10
C GLN A 160 24.96 2.79 -0.32
N ALA A 161 24.51 2.59 -1.57
CA ALA A 161 23.22 2.00 -1.87
C ALA A 161 23.12 0.53 -1.44
N GLY A 162 24.23 -0.21 -1.38
CA GLY A 162 24.29 -1.57 -0.83
C GLY A 162 23.90 -1.68 0.66
N ARG A 163 23.70 -0.54 1.34
CA ARG A 163 23.14 -0.45 2.69
C ARG A 163 21.62 -0.26 2.72
N LEU A 164 20.97 -0.22 1.56
CA LEU A 164 19.53 -0.04 1.40
C LEU A 164 18.91 -1.30 0.81
N ARG A 165 17.64 -1.52 1.12
CA ARG A 165 16.82 -2.50 0.40
C ARG A 165 16.30 -1.85 -0.89
N ILE A 166 16.30 -2.60 -1.97
CA ILE A 166 15.79 -2.17 -3.27
C ILE A 166 14.53 -2.97 -3.56
N ILE A 167 13.41 -2.29 -3.79
CA ILE A 167 12.13 -2.89 -4.17
C ILE A 167 11.76 -2.40 -5.56
N ARG A 168 11.42 -3.33 -6.45
CA ARG A 168 10.85 -3.03 -7.76
C ARG A 168 9.34 -2.90 -7.61
N GLY A 169 8.83 -1.68 -7.78
CA GLY A 169 7.41 -1.39 -7.81
C GLY A 169 6.90 -1.19 -9.24
N ARG A 170 5.68 -0.70 -9.36
CA ARG A 170 5.04 -0.44 -10.65
C ARG A 170 5.64 0.80 -11.34
N MET A 171 6.51 0.58 -12.32
CA MET A 171 7.26 1.64 -13.03
C MET A 171 8.04 2.55 -12.08
N ALA A 172 8.56 1.96 -11.00
CA ALA A 172 9.31 2.65 -9.97
C ALA A 172 10.31 1.69 -9.28
N VAL A 173 11.41 2.24 -8.80
CA VAL A 173 12.37 1.54 -7.94
C VAL A 173 12.42 2.27 -6.62
N ASP A 174 12.07 1.58 -5.53
CA ASP A 174 12.09 2.11 -4.18
C ASP A 174 13.39 1.75 -3.46
N LEU A 175 13.97 2.72 -2.78
CA LEU A 175 15.14 2.59 -1.92
C LEU A 175 14.70 2.75 -0.46
N LEU A 176 14.82 1.69 0.33
CA LEU A 176 14.34 1.63 1.71
C LEU A 176 15.47 1.33 2.68
N PRO A 177 15.35 1.75 3.95
CA PRO A 177 16.22 1.27 5.03
C PRO A 177 16.22 -0.26 5.11
N PRO A 178 17.34 -0.90 5.55
CA PRO A 178 17.43 -2.35 5.72
C PRO A 178 16.80 -2.80 7.05
N VAL A 179 15.62 -2.29 7.35
CA VAL A 179 14.82 -2.72 8.52
C VAL A 179 13.75 -3.71 8.08
N GLU A 180 13.42 -4.65 8.92
CA GLU A 180 12.42 -5.69 8.62
C GLU A 180 10.99 -5.15 8.79
N VAL A 181 10.69 -4.06 8.09
CA VAL A 181 9.36 -3.45 8.03
C VAL A 181 8.88 -3.46 6.60
N ASN A 182 7.63 -3.86 6.41
CA ASN A 182 6.93 -3.88 5.12
C ASN A 182 5.41 -3.77 5.33
N LYS A 183 4.61 -3.79 4.26
CA LYS A 183 3.15 -3.74 4.38
C LYS A 183 2.56 -4.91 5.19
N GLY A 184 3.24 -6.06 5.20
CA GLY A 184 2.81 -7.24 5.97
C GLY A 184 3.00 -7.04 7.47
N THR A 185 4.18 -6.59 7.91
CA THR A 185 4.43 -6.30 9.33
C THR A 185 3.49 -5.21 9.84
N ALA A 186 3.28 -4.14 9.06
CA ALA A 186 2.34 -3.08 9.42
C ALA A 186 0.88 -3.61 9.51
N THR A 187 0.50 -4.57 8.66
CA THR A 187 -0.82 -5.22 8.74
C THR A 187 -0.97 -6.02 10.01
N LEU A 188 0.05 -6.81 10.40
CA LEU A 188 0.03 -7.58 11.66
C LEU A 188 -0.02 -6.68 12.88
N ASP A 189 0.75 -5.59 12.88
CA ASP A 189 0.73 -4.59 13.96
C ASP A 189 -0.67 -4.00 14.15
N LEU A 190 -1.37 -3.65 13.06
CA LEU A 190 -2.75 -3.17 13.12
C LEU A 190 -3.73 -4.23 13.63
N ILE A 191 -3.61 -5.48 13.20
CA ILE A 191 -4.46 -6.59 13.67
C ILE A 191 -4.31 -6.74 15.18
N GLN A 192 -3.09 -6.70 15.70
CA GLN A 192 -2.80 -6.84 17.13
C GLN A 192 -3.23 -5.60 17.92
N GLU A 193 -2.87 -4.39 17.46
CA GLU A 193 -3.18 -3.13 18.17
C GLU A 193 -4.69 -2.93 18.36
N TYR A 194 -5.48 -3.24 17.34
CA TYR A 194 -6.94 -3.08 17.36
C TYR A 194 -7.67 -4.36 17.81
N ASN A 195 -6.93 -5.41 18.21
CA ASN A 195 -7.47 -6.71 18.61
C ASN A 195 -8.50 -7.26 17.59
N LEU A 196 -8.20 -7.12 16.29
CA LEU A 196 -9.13 -7.49 15.25
C LEU A 196 -9.41 -8.99 15.26
N GLN A 197 -10.69 -9.36 15.13
CA GLN A 197 -11.13 -10.74 14.95
C GLN A 197 -11.55 -11.02 13.50
N GLY A 198 -11.72 -9.99 12.70
CA GLY A 198 -11.96 -10.09 11.27
C GLY A 198 -11.33 -8.94 10.50
N GLY A 199 -11.06 -9.15 9.21
CA GLY A 199 -10.51 -8.07 8.40
C GLY A 199 -10.34 -8.38 6.92
N ILE A 200 -10.18 -7.32 6.15
CA ILE A 200 -9.91 -7.37 4.70
C ILE A 200 -8.71 -6.49 4.40
N TYR A 201 -7.84 -6.97 3.51
CA TYR A 201 -6.80 -6.18 2.88
C TYR A 201 -7.06 -6.07 1.37
N LEU A 202 -7.03 -4.84 0.83
CA LEU A 202 -7.14 -4.54 -0.59
C LEU A 202 -5.79 -4.04 -1.11
N GLY A 203 -5.29 -4.60 -2.21
CA GLY A 203 -4.02 -4.15 -2.80
C GLY A 203 -3.82 -4.60 -4.24
N ASP A 204 -2.92 -3.92 -4.97
CA ASP A 204 -2.74 -4.11 -6.42
C ASP A 204 -1.27 -4.31 -6.87
N ASP A 205 -0.29 -4.18 -5.95
CA ASP A 205 1.14 -4.24 -6.29
C ASP A 205 1.89 -5.37 -5.57
N LEU A 206 3.13 -5.59 -5.98
CA LEU A 206 4.01 -6.63 -5.42
C LEU A 206 4.22 -6.47 -3.90
N THR A 207 4.25 -5.23 -3.40
CA THR A 207 4.41 -4.93 -1.98
C THR A 207 3.20 -5.34 -1.14
N ASP A 208 2.01 -5.48 -1.75
CA ASP A 208 0.79 -5.95 -1.08
C ASP A 208 0.78 -7.46 -0.85
N VAL A 209 1.62 -8.20 -1.57
CA VAL A 209 1.81 -9.64 -1.34
C VAL A 209 2.26 -9.93 0.09
N ASP A 210 3.08 -9.05 0.69
CA ASP A 210 3.49 -9.20 2.08
C ASP A 210 2.30 -9.05 3.03
N ALA A 211 1.40 -8.10 2.77
CA ALA A 211 0.16 -7.93 3.53
C ALA A 211 -0.82 -9.12 3.33
N PHE A 212 -0.92 -9.66 2.12
CA PHE A 212 -1.74 -10.86 1.85
C PHE A 212 -1.25 -12.06 2.67
N LYS A 213 0.07 -12.26 2.72
CA LYS A 213 0.66 -13.31 3.56
C LYS A 213 0.43 -13.06 5.05
N ALA A 214 0.45 -11.80 5.48
CA ALA A 214 0.18 -11.41 6.87
C ALA A 214 -1.28 -11.73 7.26
N ILE A 215 -2.27 -11.40 6.41
CA ILE A 215 -3.68 -11.77 6.60
C ILE A 215 -3.84 -13.29 6.73
N ARG A 216 -3.19 -14.05 5.84
CA ARG A 216 -3.24 -15.52 5.88
C ARG A 216 -2.60 -16.10 7.14
N ALA A 217 -1.43 -15.58 7.54
CA ALA A 217 -0.75 -16.00 8.77
C ALA A 217 -1.61 -15.69 10.01
N ALA A 218 -2.17 -14.47 10.10
CA ALA A 218 -3.07 -14.11 11.18
C ALA A 218 -4.31 -15.02 11.23
N SER A 219 -4.87 -15.41 10.08
CA SER A 219 -6.02 -16.30 10.00
C SER A 219 -5.70 -17.76 10.41
N HIS A 220 -4.42 -18.14 10.36
CA HIS A 220 -3.98 -19.46 10.81
C HIS A 220 -3.59 -19.48 12.30
N ASP A 221 -2.91 -18.44 12.77
CA ASP A 221 -2.21 -18.45 14.06
C ASP A 221 -2.96 -17.69 15.18
N LEU A 222 -3.95 -16.87 14.81
CA LEU A 222 -4.75 -16.05 15.73
C LEU A 222 -6.24 -16.38 15.60
N ASP A 223 -7.05 -15.94 16.59
CA ASP A 223 -8.51 -15.96 16.46
C ASP A 223 -8.98 -14.81 15.55
N PHE A 224 -8.50 -14.83 14.31
CA PHE A 224 -8.76 -13.85 13.28
C PHE A 224 -9.22 -14.55 12.00
N ARG A 225 -10.20 -13.97 11.31
CA ARG A 225 -10.61 -14.40 9.98
C ARG A 225 -10.56 -13.25 9.01
N GLY A 226 -9.63 -13.29 8.08
CA GLY A 226 -9.45 -12.24 7.10
C GLY A 226 -9.30 -12.75 5.68
N PHE A 227 -9.45 -11.84 4.73
CA PHE A 227 -9.29 -12.09 3.31
C PHE A 227 -8.41 -11.05 2.65
N ALA A 228 -7.53 -11.53 1.78
CA ALA A 228 -6.70 -10.72 0.90
C ALA A 228 -7.38 -10.61 -0.47
N ILE A 229 -7.65 -9.37 -0.91
CA ILE A 229 -8.32 -9.10 -2.18
C ILE A 229 -7.36 -8.36 -3.11
N GLY A 230 -7.00 -9.00 -4.21
CA GLY A 230 -6.12 -8.44 -5.24
C GLY A 230 -6.90 -7.61 -6.26
N ILE A 231 -6.41 -6.40 -6.56
CA ILE A 231 -7.02 -5.53 -7.56
C ILE A 231 -6.34 -5.78 -8.90
N ILE A 232 -7.10 -6.34 -9.84
CA ILE A 232 -6.61 -6.69 -11.17
C ILE A 232 -6.50 -5.44 -12.05
N SER A 233 -5.36 -5.26 -12.68
CA SER A 233 -5.11 -4.24 -13.70
C SER A 233 -4.21 -4.80 -14.80
N GLN A 234 -4.00 -4.05 -15.88
CA GLN A 234 -3.11 -4.46 -16.98
C GLN A 234 -1.63 -4.57 -16.55
N GLU A 235 -1.24 -3.86 -15.50
CA GLU A 235 0.16 -3.79 -15.02
C GLU A 235 0.37 -4.62 -13.73
N MET A 236 -0.60 -5.42 -13.28
CA MET A 236 -0.48 -6.15 -12.02
C MET A 236 0.55 -7.28 -12.09
N PRO A 237 1.30 -7.54 -11.02
CA PRO A 237 2.20 -8.67 -10.94
C PRO A 237 1.44 -10.00 -10.85
N GLU A 238 1.87 -11.04 -11.60
CA GLU A 238 1.28 -12.38 -11.53
C GLU A 238 1.29 -12.96 -10.10
N LYS A 239 2.32 -12.63 -9.33
CA LYS A 239 2.47 -13.07 -7.94
C LYS A 239 1.38 -12.52 -7.02
N LEU A 240 0.88 -11.30 -7.27
CA LEU A 240 -0.23 -10.73 -6.49
C LEU A 240 -1.46 -11.64 -6.59
N VAL A 241 -1.76 -12.04 -7.81
CA VAL A 241 -2.90 -12.87 -8.11
C VAL A 241 -2.81 -14.26 -7.47
N ALA A 242 -1.62 -14.85 -7.45
CA ALA A 242 -1.39 -16.15 -6.84
C ALA A 242 -1.57 -16.16 -5.32
N GLU A 243 -1.36 -15.01 -4.67
CA GLU A 243 -1.43 -14.86 -3.22
C GLU A 243 -2.76 -14.26 -2.72
N ALA A 244 -3.62 -13.74 -3.60
CA ALA A 244 -4.92 -13.23 -3.24
C ALA A 244 -5.96 -14.36 -3.04
N ASP A 245 -6.84 -14.20 -2.05
CA ASP A 245 -7.99 -15.10 -1.85
C ASP A 245 -9.08 -14.80 -2.89
N PHE A 246 -9.33 -13.51 -3.15
CA PHE A 246 -10.29 -13.02 -4.12
C PHE A 246 -9.70 -11.90 -4.97
N THR A 247 -10.44 -11.54 -6.03
CA THR A 247 -10.03 -10.46 -6.93
C THR A 247 -11.17 -9.48 -7.22
N LEU A 248 -10.80 -8.24 -7.54
CA LEU A 248 -11.65 -7.16 -8.08
C LEU A 248 -10.99 -6.59 -9.35
N ASN A 249 -11.77 -6.10 -10.31
CA ASN A 249 -11.26 -5.56 -11.57
C ASN A 249 -11.14 -4.04 -11.53
N GLY A 250 -9.98 -3.55 -11.09
CA GLY A 250 -9.70 -2.11 -11.01
C GLY A 250 -10.50 -1.37 -9.95
N VAL A 251 -10.33 -0.06 -9.93
CA VAL A 251 -10.90 0.84 -8.91
C VAL A 251 -12.44 0.85 -8.94
N SER A 252 -13.07 0.66 -10.10
CA SER A 252 -14.54 0.64 -10.21
C SER A 252 -15.16 -0.51 -9.41
N ASP A 253 -14.56 -1.70 -9.45
CA ASP A 253 -15.04 -2.83 -8.64
C ASP A 253 -14.78 -2.59 -7.15
N VAL A 254 -13.70 -1.88 -6.80
CA VAL A 254 -13.46 -1.48 -5.41
C VAL A 254 -14.54 -0.52 -4.91
N GLU A 255 -14.97 0.45 -5.73
CA GLU A 255 -16.09 1.34 -5.42
C GLU A 255 -17.37 0.56 -5.12
N ASP A 256 -17.71 -0.41 -5.98
CA ASP A 256 -18.88 -1.26 -5.80
C ASP A 256 -18.79 -2.17 -4.58
N PHE A 257 -17.60 -2.69 -4.29
CA PHE A 257 -17.35 -3.51 -3.11
C PHE A 257 -17.47 -2.69 -1.80
N LEU A 258 -16.87 -1.51 -1.76
CA LEU A 258 -16.99 -0.60 -0.61
C LEU A 258 -18.43 -0.13 -0.40
N ARG A 259 -19.18 0.10 -1.50
CA ARG A 259 -20.63 0.40 -1.44
C ARG A 259 -21.38 -0.76 -0.78
N TRP A 260 -21.16 -1.98 -1.24
CA TRP A 260 -21.80 -3.16 -0.68
C TRP A 260 -21.48 -3.33 0.81
N MET A 261 -20.21 -3.20 1.21
CA MET A 261 -19.82 -3.25 2.62
C MET A 261 -20.56 -2.21 3.45
N SER A 262 -20.61 -0.96 2.97
CA SER A 262 -21.16 0.18 3.70
C SER A 262 -22.68 0.15 3.79
N GLN A 263 -23.38 -0.32 2.76
CA GLN A 263 -24.85 -0.21 2.65
C GLN A 263 -25.56 -1.53 2.93
N ASP A 264 -25.04 -2.64 2.42
CA ASP A 264 -25.74 -3.91 2.45
C ASP A 264 -25.27 -4.79 3.63
N ALA A 265 -23.96 -4.89 3.82
CA ALA A 265 -23.41 -5.84 4.81
C ALA A 265 -23.52 -5.32 6.25
N LEU A 266 -23.23 -4.02 6.49
CA LEU A 266 -23.31 -3.43 7.84
C LEU A 266 -24.73 -3.15 8.32
N GLN A 267 -25.71 -3.01 7.41
CA GLN A 267 -27.12 -2.84 7.80
C GLN A 267 -27.83 -4.16 8.08
N ALA A 268 -27.27 -5.27 7.63
CA ALA A 268 -27.81 -6.61 7.87
C ALA A 268 -27.23 -7.28 9.13
N SER A 269 -26.30 -6.63 9.82
CA SER A 269 -25.69 -7.05 11.09
C SER A 269 -26.31 -6.33 12.27
#